data_5104d4083571bd13c2449f5ebc17526c
#
_entry.id   5104d4083571bd13c2449f5ebc17526c
#
_cell.length_a   1.000
_cell.length_b   1.000
_cell.length_c   1.000
_cell.angle_alpha   90.00
_cell.angle_beta   90.00
_cell.angle_gamma   90.00
#
_symmetry.space_group_name_H-M   'P 1'
#
loop_
_entity.id
_entity.type
_entity.pdbx_description
1 polymer ?
#
loop_
_entity_poly.entity_id
_entity_poly.type
_entity_poly.pdbx_seq_one_letter_code
_entity_poly.pdbx_strand_id
1 'polypeptide(L)'
;IIFSKEKNRDSLILNTMQKLTALSIVGRLENGLDTRIGASLYDDGIDLSGGETQKIVATRTLLDNADIWIFDEPVAAMDPSSEYSFFNTVLEEDDKSRTMIFVSHRLKIASKMNRIIYLENGKIVGIGTHQQLMTGCEKYRRYYVSWLLMEND
;
A
#
# COMPACT_ATOMS: atom_id res chain seq x y z
N ILE A 1 -5.54 15.35 10.07
CA ILE A 1 -4.18 15.17 9.51
C ILE A 1 -3.44 16.48 9.76
N ILE A 2 -2.53 16.51 10.75
CA ILE A 2 -1.74 17.71 11.00
C ILE A 2 -0.47 17.58 10.16
N PHE A 3 -0.48 18.18 8.97
CA PHE A 3 0.73 18.49 8.25
C PHE A 3 1.16 19.91 8.68
N SER A 4 2.41 20.12 9.09
CA SER A 4 2.89 21.47 9.43
C SER A 4 2.87 22.38 8.18
N LYS A 5 2.43 23.61 8.35
CA LYS A 5 2.28 24.63 7.27
C LYS A 5 3.64 25.12 6.74
N GLU A 6 4.24 24.35 5.83
CA GLU A 6 5.34 24.82 5.00
C GLU A 6 4.91 24.73 3.53
N LYS A 7 4.97 25.83 2.78
CA LYS A 7 4.55 25.87 1.35
C LYS A 7 5.20 24.79 0.47
N ASN A 8 6.42 24.36 0.79
CA ASN A 8 7.10 23.27 0.09
C ASN A 8 6.48 21.89 0.40
N ARG A 9 5.83 21.72 1.55
CA ARG A 9 5.24 20.47 1.99
C ARG A 9 3.93 20.17 1.28
N ASP A 10 3.09 21.18 1.06
CA ASP A 10 1.82 21.01 0.34
C ASP A 10 2.06 20.53 -1.09
N SER A 11 3.05 21.09 -1.78
CA SER A 11 3.44 20.64 -3.11
C SER A 11 3.91 19.19 -3.13
N LEU A 12 4.66 18.76 -2.12
CA LEU A 12 5.13 17.38 -2.00
C LEU A 12 3.97 16.43 -1.71
N ILE A 13 3.04 16.82 -0.82
CA ILE A 13 1.83 16.05 -0.52
C ILE A 13 0.99 15.86 -1.79
N LEU A 14 0.68 16.95 -2.50
CA LEU A 14 -0.14 16.90 -3.71
C LEU A 14 0.51 16.07 -4.81
N ASN A 15 1.83 16.15 -4.99
CA ASN A 15 2.57 15.34 -5.95
C ASN A 15 2.52 13.85 -5.58
N THR A 16 2.71 13.50 -4.31
CA THR A 16 2.60 12.11 -3.85
C THR A 16 1.16 11.59 -4.00
N MET A 17 0.15 12.40 -3.68
CA MET A 17 -1.25 12.06 -3.90
C MET A 17 -1.58 11.87 -5.37
N GLN A 18 -0.97 12.64 -6.27
CA GLN A 18 -1.13 12.46 -7.72
C GLN A 18 -0.60 11.10 -8.18
N LYS A 19 0.59 10.71 -7.73
CA LYS A 19 1.17 9.38 -8.03
C LYS A 19 0.27 8.24 -7.54
N LEU A 20 -0.40 8.41 -6.40
CA LEU A 20 -1.33 7.44 -5.80
C LEU A 20 -2.78 7.55 -6.32
N THR A 21 -3.03 8.31 -7.37
CA THR A 21 -4.39 8.58 -7.90
C THR A 21 -5.38 9.10 -6.84
N ALA A 22 -4.88 9.87 -5.88
CA ALA A 22 -5.63 10.37 -4.72
C ALA A 22 -5.95 11.88 -4.81
N LEU A 23 -5.46 12.58 -5.84
CA LEU A 23 -5.59 14.05 -5.95
C LEU A 23 -7.05 14.50 -6.03
N SER A 24 -7.93 13.71 -6.66
CA SER A 24 -9.37 13.98 -6.76
C SER A 24 -10.06 14.05 -5.39
N ILE A 25 -9.50 13.40 -4.37
CA ILE A 25 -10.03 13.47 -3.00
C ILE A 25 -9.94 14.91 -2.51
N VAL A 26 -8.77 15.55 -2.63
CA VAL A 26 -8.55 16.92 -2.16
C VAL A 26 -9.43 17.91 -2.93
N GLY A 27 -9.61 17.72 -4.25
CA GLY A 27 -10.37 18.62 -5.11
C GLY A 27 -11.87 18.73 -4.78
N ARG A 28 -12.44 17.77 -4.03
CA ARG A 28 -13.86 17.79 -3.60
C ARG A 28 -14.05 18.21 -2.14
N LEU A 29 -12.96 18.47 -1.41
CA LEU A 29 -13.00 18.86 -0.02
C LEU A 29 -12.98 20.38 0.10
N GLU A 30 -13.94 20.97 0.85
CA GLU A 30 -14.05 22.41 1.02
C GLU A 30 -12.78 23.06 1.57
N ASN A 31 -12.11 22.40 2.53
CA ASN A 31 -10.90 22.90 3.16
C ASN A 31 -9.62 22.22 2.59
N GLY A 32 -9.72 21.55 1.43
CA GLY A 32 -8.58 20.88 0.79
C GLY A 32 -7.78 20.00 1.74
N LEU A 33 -6.46 20.23 1.84
CA LEU A 33 -5.56 19.46 2.72
C LEU A 33 -5.81 19.72 4.22
N ASP A 34 -6.46 20.82 4.59
CA ASP A 34 -6.79 21.17 5.98
C ASP A 34 -8.10 20.49 6.47
N THR A 35 -8.79 19.73 5.62
CA THR A 35 -10.02 19.02 5.97
C THR A 35 -9.76 17.98 7.06
N ARG A 36 -10.60 17.99 8.09
CA ARG A 36 -10.59 16.96 9.15
C ARG A 36 -11.28 15.69 8.66
N ILE A 37 -10.64 14.55 8.89
CA ILE A 37 -11.17 13.24 8.53
C ILE A 37 -11.61 12.53 9.81
N GLY A 38 -12.83 11.97 9.80
CA GLY A 38 -13.48 11.28 10.90
C GLY A 38 -14.66 12.08 11.45
N ALA A 39 -15.83 11.91 10.83
CA ALA A 39 -17.10 12.56 11.26
C ALA A 39 -17.50 12.16 12.70
N SER A 40 -17.10 10.98 13.16
CA SER A 40 -17.34 10.55 14.54
C SER A 40 -16.42 11.21 15.59
N LEU A 41 -15.35 11.87 15.16
CA LEU A 41 -14.35 12.47 16.04
C LEU A 41 -14.41 14.00 16.06
N TYR A 42 -14.94 14.61 14.99
CA TYR A 42 -14.97 16.06 14.80
C TYR A 42 -16.32 16.48 14.23
N ASP A 43 -16.92 17.54 14.75
CA ASP A 43 -18.22 18.07 14.28
C ASP A 43 -18.17 18.53 12.81
N ASP A 44 -16.99 18.99 12.34
CA ASP A 44 -16.69 19.40 10.97
C ASP A 44 -15.92 18.31 10.19
N GLY A 45 -15.81 17.11 10.74
CA GLY A 45 -15.13 15.98 10.12
C GLY A 45 -15.94 15.34 9.01
N ILE A 46 -15.25 14.81 8.02
CA ILE A 46 -15.85 14.01 6.95
C ILE A 46 -15.34 12.57 6.98
N ASP A 47 -16.15 11.64 6.50
CA ASP A 47 -15.72 10.26 6.30
C ASP A 47 -15.33 10.04 4.84
N LEU A 48 -14.25 9.30 4.65
CA LEU A 48 -13.76 8.83 3.37
C LEU A 48 -14.17 7.37 3.14
N SER A 49 -14.28 6.96 1.89
CA SER A 49 -14.39 5.53 1.56
C SER A 49 -13.13 4.77 2.01
N GLY A 50 -13.24 3.45 2.16
CA GLY A 50 -12.10 2.61 2.56
C GLY A 50 -10.88 2.78 1.63
N GLY A 51 -11.11 2.79 0.31
CA GLY A 51 -10.05 2.98 -0.68
C GLY A 51 -9.42 4.37 -0.61
N GLU A 52 -10.21 5.42 -0.37
CA GLU A 52 -9.69 6.78 -0.19
C GLU A 52 -8.87 6.90 1.09
N THR A 53 -9.35 6.29 2.18
CA THR A 53 -8.60 6.22 3.44
C THR A 53 -7.26 5.54 3.23
N GLN A 54 -7.22 4.40 2.53
CA GLN A 54 -5.98 3.70 2.22
C GLN A 54 -5.01 4.56 1.40
N LYS A 55 -5.50 5.32 0.41
CA LYS A 55 -4.67 6.24 -0.38
C LYS A 55 -4.08 7.38 0.47
N ILE A 56 -4.86 7.92 1.39
CA ILE A 56 -4.37 8.96 2.32
C ILE A 56 -3.32 8.39 3.27
N VAL A 57 -3.56 7.20 3.83
CA VAL A 57 -2.58 6.51 4.70
C VAL A 57 -1.29 6.22 3.94
N ALA A 58 -1.39 5.72 2.70
CA ALA A 58 -0.24 5.49 1.83
C ALA A 58 0.54 6.78 1.57
N THR A 59 -0.15 7.89 1.26
CA THR A 59 0.48 9.20 1.08
C THR A 59 1.28 9.59 2.32
N ARG A 60 0.72 9.40 3.50
CA ARG A 60 1.41 9.72 4.78
C ARG A 60 2.65 8.86 4.98
N THR A 61 2.54 7.56 4.73
CA THR A 61 3.67 6.64 4.84
C THR A 61 4.81 7.02 3.90
N LEU A 62 4.51 7.35 2.63
CA LEU A 62 5.51 7.75 1.64
C LEU A 62 6.21 9.08 1.98
N LEU A 63 5.55 9.95 2.74
CA LEU A 63 6.10 11.22 3.20
C LEU A 63 6.84 11.10 4.53
N ASP A 64 6.79 9.94 5.18
CA ASP A 64 7.50 9.67 6.42
C ASP A 64 8.93 9.22 6.13
N ASN A 65 9.89 9.77 6.87
CA ASN A 65 11.30 9.41 6.74
C ASN A 65 11.69 8.26 7.69
N ALA A 66 10.85 7.23 7.81
CA ALA A 66 11.13 6.06 8.61
C ALA A 66 12.02 5.06 7.85
N ASP A 67 12.91 4.40 8.59
CA ASP A 67 13.80 3.36 8.03
C ASP A 67 13.06 2.06 7.69
N ILE A 68 11.90 1.83 8.33
CA ILE A 68 11.08 0.64 8.15
C ILE A 68 9.64 1.06 7.86
N TRP A 69 9.10 0.61 6.74
CA TRP A 69 7.68 0.73 6.40
C TRP A 69 7.00 -0.63 6.50
N ILE A 70 5.85 -0.66 7.16
CA ILE A 70 5.03 -1.87 7.28
C ILE A 70 3.68 -1.59 6.64
N PHE A 71 3.33 -2.39 5.66
CA PHE A 71 2.06 -2.34 4.94
C PHE A 71 1.27 -3.62 5.22
N ASP A 72 0.15 -3.48 5.95
CA ASP A 72 -0.77 -4.58 6.22
C ASP A 72 -2.00 -4.44 5.34
N GLU A 73 -2.14 -5.33 4.36
CA GLU A 73 -3.21 -5.35 3.34
C GLU A 73 -3.48 -3.95 2.74
N PRO A 74 -2.45 -3.22 2.25
CA PRO A 74 -2.53 -1.78 1.97
C PRO A 74 -3.49 -1.41 0.83
N VAL A 75 -3.92 -2.38 0.03
CA VAL A 75 -4.76 -2.18 -1.17
C VAL A 75 -6.09 -2.93 -1.12
N ALA A 76 -6.49 -3.45 0.04
CA ALA A 76 -7.67 -4.32 0.16
C ALA A 76 -8.98 -3.66 -0.30
N ALA A 77 -9.09 -2.33 -0.17
CA ALA A 77 -10.27 -1.55 -0.58
C ALA A 77 -10.03 -0.70 -1.83
N MET A 78 -8.94 -0.92 -2.55
CA MET A 78 -8.60 -0.18 -3.78
C MET A 78 -9.11 -0.92 -5.02
N ASP A 79 -9.46 -0.15 -6.06
CA ASP A 79 -9.70 -0.68 -7.40
C ASP A 79 -8.37 -1.11 -8.06
N PRO A 80 -8.40 -1.97 -9.10
CA PRO A 80 -7.19 -2.51 -9.73
C PRO A 80 -6.22 -1.44 -10.26
N SER A 81 -6.73 -0.32 -10.77
CA SER A 81 -5.90 0.78 -11.28
C SER A 81 -5.17 1.50 -10.15
N SER A 82 -5.88 1.76 -9.05
CA SER A 82 -5.31 2.37 -7.84
C SER A 82 -4.29 1.45 -7.17
N GLU A 83 -4.56 0.15 -7.13
CA GLU A 83 -3.62 -0.86 -6.64
C GLU A 83 -2.32 -0.85 -7.44
N TYR A 84 -2.41 -0.87 -8.78
CA TYR A 84 -1.24 -0.81 -9.65
C TYR A 84 -0.42 0.46 -9.40
N SER A 85 -1.09 1.61 -9.31
CA SER A 85 -0.44 2.90 -9.03
C SER A 85 0.25 2.92 -7.66
N PHE A 86 -0.41 2.35 -6.63
CA PHE A 86 0.18 2.22 -5.29
C PHE A 86 1.49 1.45 -5.32
N PHE A 87 1.49 0.23 -5.89
CA PHE A 87 2.70 -0.60 -5.89
C PHE A 87 3.81 -0.01 -6.72
N ASN A 88 3.52 0.56 -7.89
CA ASN A 88 4.54 1.23 -8.69
C ASN A 88 5.15 2.39 -7.91
N THR A 89 4.32 3.25 -7.31
CA THR A 89 4.82 4.40 -6.54
C THR A 89 5.67 3.96 -5.35
N VAL A 90 5.21 2.98 -4.57
CA VAL A 90 5.94 2.51 -3.38
C VAL A 90 7.26 1.84 -3.76
N LEU A 91 7.27 1.03 -4.84
CA LEU A 91 8.49 0.36 -5.29
C LEU A 91 9.48 1.29 -6.01
N GLU A 92 9.01 2.40 -6.60
CA GLU A 92 9.87 3.44 -7.17
C GLU A 92 10.55 4.32 -6.10
N GLU A 93 9.88 4.50 -4.95
CA GLU A 93 10.45 5.22 -3.78
C GLU A 93 11.46 4.37 -2.99
N ASP A 94 11.79 3.16 -3.48
CA ASP A 94 12.80 2.28 -2.88
C ASP A 94 14.20 2.83 -3.11
N ASP A 95 14.69 3.66 -2.19
CA ASP A 95 16.04 4.18 -2.19
C ASP A 95 17.06 3.18 -1.60
N LYS A 96 16.74 1.88 -1.57
CA LYS A 96 17.58 0.76 -1.07
C LYS A 96 18.11 0.90 0.38
N SER A 97 17.91 2.03 1.03
CA SER A 97 18.27 2.25 2.43
C SER A 97 17.18 1.82 3.39
N ARG A 98 15.95 1.66 2.87
CA ARG A 98 14.75 1.40 3.63
C ARG A 98 14.31 -0.06 3.56
N THR A 99 13.79 -0.58 4.67
CA THR A 99 13.16 -1.90 4.71
C THR A 99 11.67 -1.77 4.54
N MET A 100 11.09 -2.46 3.55
CA MET A 100 9.64 -2.53 3.35
C MET A 100 9.13 -3.93 3.67
N ILE A 101 8.10 -4.02 4.51
CA ILE A 101 7.42 -5.25 4.89
C ILE A 101 5.98 -5.17 4.41
N PHE A 102 5.58 -6.11 3.54
CA PHE A 102 4.21 -6.22 3.06
C PHE A 102 3.56 -7.47 3.64
N VAL A 103 2.43 -7.33 4.28
CA VAL A 103 1.52 -8.43 4.60
C VAL A 103 0.41 -8.40 3.57
N SER A 104 0.27 -9.45 2.77
CA SER A 104 -0.75 -9.52 1.74
C SER A 104 -1.02 -10.96 1.29
N HIS A 105 -2.25 -11.22 0.91
CA HIS A 105 -2.65 -12.45 0.23
C HIS A 105 -2.54 -12.33 -1.31
N ARG A 106 -2.12 -11.19 -1.85
CA ARG A 106 -2.00 -10.93 -3.29
C ARG A 106 -0.67 -11.40 -3.83
N LEU A 107 -0.65 -12.60 -4.41
CA LEU A 107 0.57 -13.28 -4.83
C LEU A 107 1.33 -12.58 -5.97
N LYS A 108 0.63 -11.84 -6.83
CA LYS A 108 1.26 -11.06 -7.91
C LYS A 108 2.29 -10.06 -7.39
N ILE A 109 2.04 -9.51 -6.20
CA ILE A 109 2.94 -8.56 -5.55
C ILE A 109 4.02 -9.30 -4.82
N ALA A 110 3.66 -10.33 -4.06
CA ALA A 110 4.62 -11.17 -3.36
C ALA A 110 5.71 -11.68 -4.30
N SER A 111 5.37 -12.05 -5.55
CA SER A 111 6.32 -12.53 -6.55
C SER A 111 7.39 -11.51 -6.96
N LYS A 112 7.14 -10.20 -6.73
CA LYS A 112 8.09 -9.12 -7.04
C LYS A 112 9.01 -8.77 -5.88
N MET A 113 8.76 -9.29 -4.67
CA MET A 113 9.53 -8.98 -3.48
C MET A 113 10.88 -9.71 -3.46
N ASN A 114 11.89 -9.06 -2.87
CA ASN A 114 13.23 -9.62 -2.72
C ASN A 114 13.24 -10.87 -1.83
N ARG A 115 12.33 -10.94 -0.85
CA ARG A 115 12.19 -12.05 0.09
C ARG A 115 10.71 -12.24 0.43
N ILE A 116 10.27 -13.48 0.43
CA ILE A 116 8.93 -13.89 0.80
C ILE A 116 9.04 -14.78 2.04
N ILE A 117 8.20 -14.53 3.03
CA ILE A 117 7.98 -15.41 4.18
C ILE A 117 6.58 -16.00 4.00
N TYR A 118 6.51 -17.28 3.64
CA TYR A 118 5.24 -17.98 3.46
C TYR A 118 4.79 -18.59 4.78
N LEU A 119 3.62 -18.15 5.24
CA LEU A 119 3.01 -18.57 6.50
C LEU A 119 1.79 -19.45 6.25
N GLU A 120 1.65 -20.55 7.01
CA GLU A 120 0.48 -21.40 7.01
C GLU A 120 0.22 -21.90 8.44
N ASN A 121 -1.03 -21.76 8.90
CA ASN A 121 -1.44 -22.18 10.26
C ASN A 121 -0.52 -21.62 11.36
N GLY A 122 -0.13 -20.36 11.26
CA GLY A 122 0.73 -19.68 12.23
C GLY A 122 2.19 -20.11 12.24
N LYS A 123 2.63 -20.88 11.24
CA LYS A 123 4.01 -21.38 11.13
C LYS A 123 4.64 -20.91 9.82
N ILE A 124 5.94 -20.65 9.87
CA ILE A 124 6.74 -20.39 8.67
C ILE A 124 6.93 -21.71 7.92
N VAL A 125 6.45 -21.79 6.68
CA VAL A 125 6.54 -22.96 5.81
C VAL A 125 7.69 -22.82 4.79
N GLY A 126 8.00 -21.59 4.40
CA GLY A 126 9.09 -21.29 3.48
C GLY A 126 9.55 -19.85 3.55
N ILE A 127 10.85 -19.66 3.31
CA ILE A 127 11.47 -18.33 3.19
C ILE A 127 12.36 -18.34 1.95
N GLY A 128 12.26 -17.33 1.11
CA GLY A 128 13.12 -17.18 -0.07
C GLY A 128 12.56 -16.20 -1.09
N THR A 129 13.19 -16.13 -2.25
CA THR A 129 12.62 -15.45 -3.40
C THR A 129 11.45 -16.24 -3.97
N HIS A 130 10.63 -15.62 -4.82
CA HIS A 130 9.57 -16.32 -5.54
C HIS A 130 10.09 -17.59 -6.24
N GLN A 131 11.20 -17.48 -6.97
CA GLN A 131 11.78 -18.60 -7.70
C GLN A 131 12.24 -19.75 -6.79
N GLN A 132 12.89 -19.42 -5.66
CA GLN A 132 13.30 -20.42 -4.66
C GLN A 132 12.09 -21.13 -4.05
N LEU A 133 11.02 -20.41 -3.73
CA LEU A 133 9.81 -21.01 -3.17
C LEU A 133 9.03 -21.84 -4.21
N MET A 134 9.00 -21.41 -5.47
CA MET A 134 8.38 -22.22 -6.55
C MET A 134 9.07 -23.54 -6.77
N THR A 135 10.38 -23.64 -6.57
CA THR A 135 11.15 -24.88 -6.73
C THR A 135 11.25 -25.69 -5.45
N GLY A 136 11.43 -25.05 -4.29
CA GLY A 136 11.75 -25.70 -3.02
C GLY A 136 10.59 -25.84 -2.04
N CYS A 137 9.46 -25.16 -2.25
CA CYS A 137 8.31 -25.21 -1.35
C CYS A 137 7.03 -25.63 -2.09
N GLU A 138 6.68 -26.93 -2.00
CA GLU A 138 5.52 -27.48 -2.69
C GLU A 138 4.21 -26.77 -2.32
N LYS A 139 4.02 -26.42 -1.05
CA LYS A 139 2.82 -25.71 -0.57
C LYS A 139 2.69 -24.32 -1.18
N TYR A 140 3.78 -23.55 -1.22
CA TYR A 140 3.80 -22.25 -1.87
C TYR A 140 3.48 -22.36 -3.36
N ARG A 141 4.12 -23.31 -4.06
CA ARG A 141 3.88 -23.55 -5.48
C ARG A 141 2.43 -23.89 -5.78
N ARG A 142 1.82 -24.81 -5.00
CA ARG A 142 0.40 -25.17 -5.16
C ARG A 142 -0.50 -23.96 -4.96
N TYR A 143 -0.25 -23.17 -3.93
CA TYR A 143 -1.03 -21.97 -3.64
C TYR A 143 -0.92 -20.94 -4.78
N TYR A 144 0.30 -20.69 -5.28
CA TYR A 144 0.54 -19.78 -6.39
C TYR A 144 -0.13 -20.22 -7.69
N VAL A 145 -0.04 -21.49 -8.03
CA VAL A 145 -0.68 -22.06 -9.24
C VAL A 145 -2.20 -22.00 -9.14
N SER A 146 -2.78 -22.32 -7.99
CA SER A 146 -4.24 -22.21 -7.77
C SER A 146 -4.72 -20.76 -7.94
N TRP A 147 -3.95 -19.81 -7.43
CA TRP A 147 -4.27 -18.39 -7.59
C TRP A 147 -4.21 -17.96 -9.05
N LEU A 148 -3.18 -18.36 -9.82
CA LEU A 148 -3.08 -18.04 -11.26
C LEU A 148 -4.28 -18.55 -12.07
N LEU A 149 -4.81 -19.72 -11.72
CA LEU A 149 -5.98 -20.31 -12.41
C LEU A 149 -7.24 -19.48 -12.11
N MET A 150 -7.39 -18.92 -10.91
CA MET A 150 -8.55 -18.09 -10.53
C MET A 150 -8.51 -16.67 -11.14
N GLU A 151 -7.33 -16.12 -11.45
CA GLU A 151 -7.23 -14.79 -12.08
C GLU A 151 -7.45 -14.81 -13.60
N ASN A 152 -7.43 -15.98 -14.24
CA ASN A 152 -7.60 -16.11 -15.69
C ASN A 152 -9.01 -16.56 -16.11
N ASP A 153 -9.91 -16.77 -15.15
CA ASP A 153 -11.35 -17.01 -15.35
C ASP A 153 -12.15 -15.72 -15.13
#